data_c75a3b4d2aa77aa92b6acc5f5a770245
#
_entry.id   c75a3b4d2aa77aa92b6acc5f5a770245
#
_cell.length_a   1.000
_cell.length_b   1.000
_cell.length_c   1.000
_cell.angle_alpha   90.00
_cell.angle_beta   90.00
_cell.angle_gamma   90.00
#
_symmetry.space_group_name_H-M   'P 1'
#
loop_
_entity.id
_entity.type
_entity.pdbx_description
1 polymer ?
#
loop_
_entity_poly.entity_id
_entity_poly.type
_entity_poly.pdbx_seq_one_letter_code
_entity_poly.pdbx_strand_id
1 'polypeptide(L)'
;MKHSRRAPSVNAGSMADIAFLLLIFFLVTAVIPNDQGINRKLPRICPQGEDCRVDIKEKNILRIALNAKQELMIEDELAAINQIKDISIAFLDNNGDKSCDYCNGEELPDSSDNPKKAVISLQVDDATQYNMFIKVQDELTKAYYQLRSTYAKKHFNKSPNELSPEELKIVRDAYPFIVSEATTN
;
A
#
# COMPACT_ATOMS: atom_id res chain seq x y z
N MET A 1 -22.54 -78.66 7.34
CA MET A 1 -21.61 -78.08 6.35
C MET A 1 -21.50 -76.59 6.62
N LYS A 2 -20.33 -76.08 7.04
CA LYS A 2 -20.11 -74.63 7.24
C LYS A 2 -19.61 -74.03 5.93
N HIS A 3 -20.43 -73.21 5.29
CA HIS A 3 -20.00 -72.41 4.13
C HIS A 3 -19.08 -71.29 4.64
N SER A 4 -17.81 -71.40 4.33
CA SER A 4 -16.84 -70.30 4.53
C SER A 4 -17.20 -69.21 3.51
N ARG A 5 -17.74 -68.07 3.97
CA ARG A 5 -17.91 -66.88 3.16
C ARG A 5 -16.52 -66.25 2.97
N ARG A 6 -16.00 -66.32 1.74
CA ARG A 6 -14.79 -65.58 1.37
C ARG A 6 -15.12 -64.07 1.40
N ALA A 7 -14.32 -63.30 2.10
CA ALA A 7 -14.42 -61.86 2.08
C ALA A 7 -14.16 -61.36 0.64
N PRO A 8 -14.94 -60.36 0.14
CA PRO A 8 -14.69 -59.81 -1.17
C PRO A 8 -13.27 -59.23 -1.24
N SER A 9 -12.51 -59.67 -2.23
CA SER A 9 -11.17 -59.09 -2.49
C SER A 9 -11.32 -57.77 -3.20
N VAL A 10 -10.87 -56.68 -2.59
CA VAL A 10 -10.82 -55.36 -3.24
C VAL A 10 -9.64 -55.33 -4.22
N ASN A 11 -9.91 -54.90 -5.46
CA ASN A 11 -8.86 -54.77 -6.47
C ASN A 11 -7.91 -53.65 -6.11
N ALA A 12 -6.68 -53.97 -5.72
CA ALA A 12 -5.66 -53.00 -5.32
C ALA A 12 -5.31 -52.00 -6.46
N GLY A 13 -5.41 -52.42 -7.73
CA GLY A 13 -5.20 -51.54 -8.87
C GLY A 13 -6.22 -50.41 -8.97
N SER A 14 -7.52 -50.73 -8.75
CA SER A 14 -8.57 -49.69 -8.75
C SER A 14 -8.44 -48.71 -7.58
N MET A 15 -7.99 -49.20 -6.41
CA MET A 15 -7.73 -48.31 -5.27
C MET A 15 -6.53 -47.39 -5.52
N ALA A 16 -5.47 -47.89 -6.14
CA ALA A 16 -4.30 -47.11 -6.51
C ALA A 16 -4.64 -46.02 -7.54
N ASP A 17 -5.50 -46.33 -8.53
CA ASP A 17 -5.93 -45.34 -9.51
C ASP A 17 -6.77 -44.21 -8.90
N ILE A 18 -7.73 -44.55 -8.03
CA ILE A 18 -8.49 -43.51 -7.30
C ILE A 18 -7.58 -42.64 -6.42
N ALA A 19 -6.62 -43.21 -5.71
CA ALA A 19 -5.67 -42.49 -4.90
C ALA A 19 -4.79 -41.56 -5.75
N PHE A 20 -4.35 -42.00 -6.92
CA PHE A 20 -3.57 -41.23 -7.87
C PHE A 20 -4.37 -40.08 -8.50
N LEU A 21 -5.59 -40.32 -8.89
CA LEU A 21 -6.48 -39.28 -9.41
C LEU A 21 -6.81 -38.23 -8.36
N LEU A 22 -7.04 -38.60 -7.10
CA LEU A 22 -7.22 -37.67 -6.01
C LEU A 22 -5.95 -36.86 -5.74
N LEU A 23 -4.77 -37.47 -5.79
CA LEU A 23 -3.49 -36.78 -5.64
C LEU A 23 -3.32 -35.71 -6.72
N ILE A 24 -3.55 -36.06 -8.00
CA ILE A 24 -3.47 -35.09 -9.11
C ILE A 24 -4.52 -34.00 -8.95
N PHE A 25 -5.75 -34.37 -8.58
CA PHE A 25 -6.81 -33.39 -8.34
C PHE A 25 -6.42 -32.37 -7.28
N PHE A 26 -5.93 -32.80 -6.12
CA PHE A 26 -5.46 -31.89 -5.08
C PHE A 26 -4.25 -31.06 -5.51
N LEU A 27 -3.33 -31.62 -6.29
CA LEU A 27 -2.17 -30.90 -6.79
C LEU A 27 -2.56 -29.79 -7.77
N VAL A 28 -3.54 -30.04 -8.64
CA VAL A 28 -4.04 -29.05 -9.61
C VAL A 28 -4.97 -28.01 -8.96
N THR A 29 -5.77 -28.43 -7.96
CA THR A 29 -6.70 -27.51 -7.26
C THR A 29 -6.07 -26.75 -6.11
N ALA A 30 -4.91 -27.15 -5.60
CA ALA A 30 -4.14 -26.41 -4.58
C ALA A 30 -3.45 -25.19 -5.19
N VAL A 31 -4.21 -24.29 -5.80
CA VAL A 31 -3.74 -22.95 -6.14
C VAL A 31 -3.71 -22.17 -4.83
N ILE A 32 -2.53 -21.96 -4.27
CA ILE A 32 -2.35 -21.01 -3.18
C ILE A 32 -2.48 -19.61 -3.81
N PRO A 33 -3.55 -18.86 -3.53
CA PRO A 33 -3.64 -17.49 -4.01
C PRO A 33 -2.47 -16.70 -3.41
N ASN A 34 -1.60 -16.20 -4.25
CA ASN A 34 -0.56 -15.24 -3.86
C ASN A 34 -1.24 -13.87 -3.76
N ASP A 35 -2.02 -13.65 -2.72
CA ASP A 35 -2.60 -12.35 -2.42
C ASP A 35 -1.45 -11.40 -2.06
N GLN A 36 -1.00 -10.63 -3.03
CA GLN A 36 -0.06 -9.54 -2.83
C GLN A 36 -0.86 -8.32 -2.37
N GLY A 37 -0.97 -8.16 -1.07
CA GLY A 37 -1.53 -6.95 -0.47
C GLY A 37 -0.57 -5.76 -0.62
N ILE A 38 -1.10 -4.55 -0.43
CA ILE A 38 -0.30 -3.34 -0.38
C ILE A 38 0.53 -3.36 0.91
N ASN A 39 1.85 -3.42 0.77
CA ASN A 39 2.77 -3.42 1.92
C ASN A 39 2.73 -2.07 2.64
N ARG A 40 2.22 -2.05 3.88
CA ARG A 40 2.14 -0.86 4.71
C ARG A 40 3.00 -1.00 5.95
N LYS A 41 3.65 0.11 6.33
CA LYS A 41 4.34 0.21 7.62
C LYS A 41 3.30 0.55 8.68
N LEU A 42 2.98 -0.40 9.54
CA LEU A 42 2.09 -0.15 10.67
C LEU A 42 2.71 0.89 11.64
N PRO A 43 1.88 1.74 12.27
CA PRO A 43 2.31 2.60 13.36
C PRO A 43 2.95 1.78 14.47
N ARG A 44 3.85 2.40 15.23
CA ARG A 44 4.41 1.75 16.43
C ARG A 44 3.28 1.54 17.44
N ILE A 45 3.27 0.35 18.05
CA ILE A 45 2.37 0.08 19.19
C ILE A 45 2.78 1.02 20.32
N CYS A 46 1.84 1.83 20.80
CA CYS A 46 2.08 2.69 21.94
C CYS A 46 2.12 1.86 23.23
N PRO A 47 3.21 1.91 24.02
CA PRO A 47 3.25 1.24 25.30
C PRO A 47 2.18 1.80 26.24
N GLN A 48 1.63 0.92 27.11
CA GLN A 48 0.64 1.37 28.08
C GLN A 48 1.27 2.38 29.05
N GLY A 49 0.68 3.57 29.11
CA GLY A 49 1.12 4.67 29.97
C GLY A 49 2.00 5.73 29.32
N GLU A 50 2.36 5.58 28.06
CA GLU A 50 3.01 6.63 27.27
C GLU A 50 2.02 7.38 26.37
N ASP A 51 2.17 8.70 26.26
CA ASP A 51 1.41 9.50 25.29
C ASP A 51 2.17 9.50 23.96
N CYS A 52 1.71 8.65 23.03
CA CYS A 52 2.30 8.55 21.70
C CYS A 52 1.64 9.48 20.68
N ARG A 53 0.91 10.48 21.12
CA ARG A 53 0.35 11.49 20.21
C ARG A 53 1.49 12.26 19.57
N VAL A 54 1.60 12.16 18.28
CA VAL A 54 2.49 13.00 17.48
C VAL A 54 1.67 14.23 17.07
N ASP A 55 2.06 15.38 17.58
CA ASP A 55 1.44 16.65 17.19
C ASP A 55 1.96 17.02 15.80
N ILE A 56 1.13 16.79 14.78
CA ILE A 56 1.46 17.07 13.39
C ILE A 56 0.89 18.44 13.05
N LYS A 57 1.75 19.34 12.60
CA LYS A 57 1.30 20.66 12.14
C LYS A 57 0.31 20.50 10.98
N GLU A 58 -0.76 21.30 10.99
CA GLU A 58 -1.84 21.27 9.99
C GLU A 58 -1.31 21.32 8.55
N LYS A 59 -0.38 22.21 8.27
CA LYS A 59 0.27 22.38 6.97
C LYS A 59 1.05 21.14 6.48
N ASN A 60 1.35 20.19 7.36
CA ASN A 60 2.00 18.91 7.03
C ASN A 60 1.00 17.77 6.77
N ILE A 61 -0.29 18.08 6.73
CA ILE A 61 -1.35 17.10 6.47
C ILE A 61 -2.04 17.46 5.15
N LEU A 62 -2.00 16.56 4.18
CA LEU A 62 -2.84 16.64 2.98
C LEU A 62 -4.09 15.79 3.21
N ARG A 63 -5.26 16.41 3.24
CA ARG A 63 -6.53 15.73 3.44
C ARG A 63 -7.12 15.31 2.11
N ILE A 64 -7.39 14.03 1.99
CA ILE A 64 -8.10 13.43 0.85
C ILE A 64 -9.33 12.73 1.41
N ALA A 65 -10.51 13.09 0.95
CA ALA A 65 -11.76 12.48 1.36
C ALA A 65 -12.48 11.85 0.16
N LEU A 66 -13.02 10.66 0.36
CA LEU A 66 -13.80 9.94 -0.63
C LEU A 66 -15.16 9.59 -0.02
N ASN A 67 -16.22 10.16 -0.58
CA ASN A 67 -17.56 10.02 -0.04
C ASN A 67 -18.35 8.84 -0.66
N ALA A 68 -19.51 8.53 -0.09
CA ALA A 68 -20.41 7.48 -0.57
C ALA A 68 -20.88 7.67 -2.02
N LYS A 69 -20.89 8.91 -2.53
CA LYS A 69 -21.25 9.23 -3.92
C LYS A 69 -20.10 9.05 -4.91
N GLN A 70 -18.95 8.55 -4.45
CA GLN A 70 -17.72 8.39 -5.24
C GLN A 70 -17.09 9.73 -5.64
N GLU A 71 -17.41 10.82 -4.94
CA GLU A 71 -16.80 12.11 -5.15
C GLU A 71 -15.52 12.18 -4.32
N LEU A 72 -14.45 12.62 -4.96
CA LEU A 72 -13.15 12.84 -4.36
C LEU A 72 -13.00 14.31 -4.00
N MET A 73 -12.56 14.58 -2.79
CA MET A 73 -12.22 15.91 -2.30
C MET A 73 -10.77 15.94 -1.82
N ILE A 74 -10.05 16.99 -2.15
CA ILE A 74 -8.70 17.26 -1.66
C ILE A 74 -8.72 18.67 -1.06
N GLU A 75 -8.36 18.79 0.23
CA GLU A 75 -8.43 20.06 1.00
C GLU A 75 -9.81 20.73 0.85
N ASP A 76 -10.88 19.95 1.00
CA ASP A 76 -12.29 20.38 0.88
C ASP A 76 -12.74 20.83 -0.52
N GLU A 77 -11.90 20.73 -1.55
CA GLU A 77 -12.24 21.01 -2.94
C GLU A 77 -12.47 19.72 -3.74
N LEU A 78 -13.49 19.74 -4.62
CA LEU A 78 -13.73 18.59 -5.51
C LEU A 78 -12.58 18.43 -6.49
N ALA A 79 -12.06 17.22 -6.59
CA ALA A 79 -10.93 16.89 -7.44
C ALA A 79 -11.19 15.64 -8.30
N ALA A 80 -10.49 15.53 -9.42
CA ALA A 80 -10.48 14.32 -10.22
C ALA A 80 -9.36 13.36 -9.77
N ILE A 81 -9.59 12.05 -9.92
CA ILE A 81 -8.64 11.02 -9.50
C ILE A 81 -7.24 11.22 -10.10
N ASN A 82 -7.17 11.62 -11.37
CA ASN A 82 -5.90 11.86 -12.07
C ASN A 82 -5.10 13.05 -11.52
N GLN A 83 -5.70 13.91 -10.70
CA GLN A 83 -5.02 15.05 -10.05
C GLN A 83 -4.30 14.63 -8.75
N ILE A 84 -4.70 13.52 -8.13
CA ILE A 84 -4.15 13.04 -6.86
C ILE A 84 -2.63 12.94 -6.93
N LYS A 85 -2.11 12.32 -7.99
CA LYS A 85 -0.68 12.10 -8.14
C LYS A 85 0.10 13.42 -8.13
N ASP A 86 -0.31 14.38 -8.94
CA ASP A 86 0.43 15.64 -9.12
C ASP A 86 0.30 16.54 -7.88
N ILE A 87 -0.88 16.61 -7.26
CA ILE A 87 -1.10 17.33 -6.00
C ILE A 87 -0.25 16.70 -4.88
N SER A 88 -0.24 15.36 -4.78
CA SER A 88 0.57 14.66 -3.78
C SER A 88 2.07 14.88 -3.99
N ILE A 89 2.55 14.91 -5.23
CA ILE A 89 3.95 15.22 -5.54
C ILE A 89 4.29 16.65 -5.10
N ALA A 90 3.48 17.63 -5.47
CA ALA A 90 3.69 19.03 -5.11
C ALA A 90 3.71 19.22 -3.59
N PHE A 91 2.80 18.55 -2.87
CA PHE A 91 2.74 18.58 -1.41
C PHE A 91 3.96 17.92 -0.76
N LEU A 92 4.30 16.69 -1.15
CA LEU A 92 5.39 15.92 -0.53
C LEU A 92 6.77 16.53 -0.78
N ASP A 93 6.99 17.11 -1.95
CA ASP A 93 8.30 17.66 -2.36
C ASP A 93 8.44 19.16 -2.05
N ASN A 94 7.45 19.79 -1.40
CA ASN A 94 7.32 21.24 -1.23
C ASN A 94 8.51 21.91 -0.53
N ASN A 95 9.07 21.30 0.54
CA ASN A 95 10.21 21.86 1.30
C ASN A 95 9.93 23.25 1.96
N GLY A 96 8.77 23.41 2.59
CA GLY A 96 8.34 24.69 3.17
C GLY A 96 9.19 25.22 4.32
N ASP A 97 9.95 24.37 5.03
CA ASP A 97 10.90 24.77 6.06
C ASP A 97 12.37 24.80 5.56
N LYS A 98 12.60 24.54 4.28
CA LYS A 98 13.92 24.53 3.63
C LYS A 98 14.92 23.55 4.25
N SER A 99 14.43 22.55 4.97
CA SER A 99 15.27 21.53 5.63
C SER A 99 15.64 20.35 4.74
N CYS A 100 15.06 20.27 3.56
CA CYS A 100 15.26 19.19 2.59
C CYS A 100 16.23 19.64 1.47
N ASP A 101 17.39 19.02 1.40
CA ASP A 101 18.45 19.33 0.44
C ASP A 101 18.26 18.65 -0.93
N TYR A 102 17.33 17.71 -1.02
CA TYR A 102 17.05 16.94 -2.26
C TYR A 102 15.69 17.26 -2.90
N CYS A 103 14.82 18.00 -2.19
CA CYS A 103 13.49 18.38 -2.66
C CYS A 103 13.58 19.43 -3.78
N ASN A 104 12.58 19.45 -4.66
CA ASN A 104 12.54 20.38 -5.81
C ASN A 104 11.20 21.12 -5.91
N GLY A 105 10.43 21.17 -4.81
CA GLY A 105 9.13 21.83 -4.75
C GLY A 105 9.24 23.37 -4.67
N GLU A 106 8.09 24.01 -4.54
CA GLU A 106 7.96 25.49 -4.62
C GLU A 106 8.32 26.23 -3.31
N GLU A 107 8.68 25.50 -2.25
CA GLU A 107 9.04 26.05 -0.94
C GLU A 107 7.94 26.93 -0.31
N LEU A 108 6.67 26.59 -0.56
CA LEU A 108 5.52 27.34 -0.05
C LEU A 108 5.45 27.19 1.49
N PRO A 109 5.41 28.30 2.26
CA PRO A 109 5.43 28.25 3.73
C PRO A 109 4.17 27.63 4.34
N ASP A 110 3.05 27.66 3.61
CA ASP A 110 1.75 27.16 4.04
C ASP A 110 1.51 25.69 3.63
N SER A 111 2.46 25.08 2.94
CA SER A 111 2.43 23.66 2.55
C SER A 111 3.48 22.87 3.33
N SER A 112 3.66 21.57 3.02
CA SER A 112 4.45 20.66 3.83
C SER A 112 5.90 21.14 4.07
N ASP A 113 6.40 20.94 5.29
CA ASP A 113 7.76 21.28 5.66
C ASP A 113 8.80 20.47 4.88
N ASN A 114 8.63 19.16 4.83
CA ASN A 114 9.47 18.24 4.06
C ASN A 114 8.82 16.84 3.98
N PRO A 115 9.32 15.93 3.12
CA PRO A 115 8.72 14.61 2.92
C PRO A 115 8.63 13.72 4.16
N LYS A 116 9.53 13.93 5.15
CA LYS A 116 9.55 13.11 6.37
C LYS A 116 8.51 13.53 7.39
N LYS A 117 8.01 14.78 7.28
CA LYS A 117 6.95 15.34 8.14
C LYS A 117 5.59 15.34 7.46
N ALA A 118 5.56 15.24 6.14
CA ALA A 118 4.35 15.24 5.34
C ALA A 118 3.54 13.96 5.55
N VAL A 119 2.25 14.09 5.85
CA VAL A 119 1.31 13.01 6.05
C VAL A 119 0.12 13.19 5.11
N ILE A 120 -0.27 12.15 4.42
CA ILE A 120 -1.50 12.12 3.64
C ILE A 120 -2.58 11.46 4.48
N SER A 121 -3.65 12.19 4.80
CA SER A 121 -4.82 11.68 5.52
C SER A 121 -5.89 11.29 4.50
N LEU A 122 -6.13 9.99 4.34
CA LEU A 122 -7.17 9.46 3.48
C LEU A 122 -8.39 9.06 4.31
N GLN A 123 -9.49 9.79 4.15
CA GLN A 123 -10.77 9.50 4.77
C GLN A 123 -11.69 8.86 3.73
N VAL A 124 -12.28 7.74 4.08
CA VAL A 124 -13.13 6.96 3.19
C VAL A 124 -14.44 6.65 3.89
N ASP A 125 -15.56 6.95 3.24
CA ASP A 125 -16.89 6.58 3.71
C ASP A 125 -17.12 5.07 3.57
N ASP A 126 -17.75 4.44 4.55
CA ASP A 126 -18.00 2.98 4.57
C ASP A 126 -18.83 2.50 3.37
N ALA A 127 -19.65 3.37 2.77
CA ALA A 127 -20.43 3.06 1.57
C ALA A 127 -19.65 3.26 0.25
N THR A 128 -18.38 3.67 0.32
CA THR A 128 -17.54 3.87 -0.84
C THR A 128 -17.21 2.53 -1.53
N GLN A 129 -17.31 2.50 -2.85
CA GLN A 129 -16.92 1.32 -3.61
C GLN A 129 -15.42 1.03 -3.50
N TYR A 130 -15.07 -0.21 -3.18
CA TYR A 130 -13.67 -0.66 -3.06
C TYR A 130 -12.80 -0.32 -4.28
N ASN A 131 -13.36 -0.39 -5.48
CA ASN A 131 -12.67 -0.02 -6.71
C ASN A 131 -12.19 1.45 -6.70
N MET A 132 -13.00 2.39 -6.17
CA MET A 132 -12.61 3.80 -6.06
C MET A 132 -11.46 3.99 -5.06
N PHE A 133 -11.56 3.35 -3.91
CA PHE A 133 -10.49 3.32 -2.93
C PHE A 133 -9.16 2.83 -3.54
N ILE A 134 -9.18 1.72 -4.28
CA ILE A 134 -7.97 1.19 -4.94
C ILE A 134 -7.40 2.16 -5.97
N LYS A 135 -8.23 2.85 -6.73
CA LYS A 135 -7.75 3.87 -7.70
C LYS A 135 -7.03 5.03 -7.00
N VAL A 136 -7.57 5.51 -5.87
CA VAL A 136 -6.90 6.55 -5.06
C VAL A 136 -5.55 6.05 -4.54
N GLN A 137 -5.51 4.83 -4.01
CA GLN A 137 -4.27 4.21 -3.52
C GLN A 137 -3.21 4.04 -4.63
N ASP A 138 -3.64 3.70 -5.83
CA ASP A 138 -2.76 3.55 -6.99
C ASP A 138 -2.15 4.89 -7.39
N GLU A 139 -2.93 5.97 -7.44
CA GLU A 139 -2.41 7.31 -7.73
C GLU A 139 -1.44 7.82 -6.65
N LEU A 140 -1.73 7.58 -5.37
CA LEU A 140 -0.80 7.89 -4.28
C LEU A 140 0.50 7.08 -4.41
N THR A 141 0.39 5.81 -4.71
CA THR A 141 1.57 4.94 -4.92
C THR A 141 2.42 5.42 -6.09
N LYS A 142 1.79 5.84 -7.21
CA LYS A 142 2.47 6.45 -8.37
C LYS A 142 3.21 7.73 -8.00
N ALA A 143 2.62 8.59 -7.15
CA ALA A 143 3.26 9.81 -6.67
C ALA A 143 4.57 9.50 -5.93
N TYR A 144 4.52 8.63 -4.94
CA TYR A 144 5.71 8.20 -4.19
C TYR A 144 6.74 7.49 -5.08
N TYR A 145 6.28 6.65 -6.01
CA TYR A 145 7.17 5.98 -6.95
C TYR A 145 7.92 6.98 -7.84
N GLN A 146 7.23 8.01 -8.34
CA GLN A 146 7.84 9.05 -9.15
C GLN A 146 8.90 9.84 -8.38
N LEU A 147 8.58 10.29 -7.16
CA LEU A 147 9.54 11.01 -6.29
C LEU A 147 10.77 10.16 -6.00
N ARG A 148 10.57 8.91 -5.59
CA ARG A 148 11.64 7.95 -5.31
C ARG A 148 12.50 7.64 -6.54
N SER A 149 11.87 7.51 -7.72
CA SER A 149 12.57 7.29 -8.98
C SER A 149 13.44 8.49 -9.36
N THR A 150 12.93 9.71 -9.18
CA THR A 150 13.69 10.94 -9.41
C THR A 150 14.88 11.04 -8.46
N TYR A 151 14.67 10.76 -7.18
CA TYR A 151 15.72 10.72 -6.17
C TYR A 151 16.81 9.69 -6.51
N ALA A 152 16.42 8.46 -6.87
CA ALA A 152 17.34 7.38 -7.23
C ALA A 152 18.20 7.75 -8.45
N LYS A 153 17.59 8.33 -9.47
CA LYS A 153 18.32 8.82 -10.65
C LYS A 153 19.30 9.93 -10.31
N LYS A 154 18.90 10.88 -9.47
CA LYS A 154 19.74 12.04 -9.09
C LYS A 154 20.93 11.64 -8.22
N HIS A 155 20.75 10.72 -7.26
CA HIS A 155 21.76 10.36 -6.26
C HIS A 155 22.59 9.11 -6.60
N PHE A 156 22.00 8.14 -7.28
CA PHE A 156 22.66 6.87 -7.59
C PHE A 156 22.88 6.65 -9.09
N ASN A 157 22.30 7.50 -9.94
CA ASN A 157 22.27 7.34 -11.40
C ASN A 157 21.76 5.97 -11.85
N LYS A 158 20.78 5.42 -11.09
CA LYS A 158 20.16 4.10 -11.27
C LYS A 158 18.66 4.21 -11.40
N SER A 159 18.05 3.26 -12.09
CA SER A 159 16.62 3.07 -12.05
C SER A 159 16.20 2.36 -10.75
N PRO A 160 14.92 2.47 -10.29
CA PRO A 160 14.46 1.82 -9.05
C PRO A 160 14.69 0.31 -9.01
N ASN A 161 14.70 -0.36 -10.16
CA ASN A 161 14.90 -1.81 -10.28
C ASN A 161 16.37 -2.25 -10.18
N GLU A 162 17.30 -1.31 -10.25
CA GLU A 162 18.75 -1.55 -10.22
C GLU A 162 19.39 -1.19 -8.88
N LEU A 163 18.56 -0.73 -7.93
CA LEU A 163 19.02 -0.34 -6.60
C LEU A 163 19.35 -1.57 -5.74
N SER A 164 20.46 -1.48 -4.99
CA SER A 164 20.76 -2.46 -3.94
C SER A 164 19.75 -2.33 -2.78
N PRO A 165 19.63 -3.33 -1.90
CA PRO A 165 18.76 -3.26 -0.73
C PRO A 165 19.05 -2.04 0.18
N GLU A 166 20.33 -1.68 0.31
CA GLU A 166 20.77 -0.52 1.11
C GLU A 166 20.36 0.79 0.43
N GLU A 167 20.61 0.92 -0.87
CA GLU A 167 20.21 2.09 -1.67
C GLU A 167 18.68 2.26 -1.66
N LEU A 168 17.94 1.15 -1.79
CA LEU A 168 16.48 1.16 -1.74
C LEU A 168 15.97 1.64 -0.37
N LYS A 169 16.66 1.30 0.72
CA LYS A 169 16.33 1.79 2.06
C LYS A 169 16.53 3.31 2.14
N ILE A 170 17.65 3.84 1.63
CA ILE A 170 17.91 5.28 1.60
C ILE A 170 16.83 6.03 0.82
N VAL A 171 16.43 5.51 -0.35
CA VAL A 171 15.36 6.10 -1.17
C VAL A 171 14.02 6.09 -0.44
N ARG A 172 13.70 5.01 0.28
CA ARG A 172 12.46 4.91 1.08
C ARG A 172 12.48 5.85 2.29
N ASP A 173 13.64 6.06 2.90
CA ASP A 173 13.80 6.96 4.04
C ASP A 173 13.80 8.44 3.61
N ALA A 174 14.17 8.75 2.35
CA ALA A 174 14.05 10.08 1.78
C ALA A 174 12.57 10.45 1.55
N TYR A 175 11.78 9.56 0.96
CA TYR A 175 10.33 9.73 0.75
C TYR A 175 9.57 8.59 1.45
N PRO A 176 9.38 8.66 2.77
CA PRO A 176 8.65 7.63 3.50
C PRO A 176 7.17 7.65 3.10
N PHE A 177 6.58 6.47 2.91
CA PHE A 177 5.17 6.35 2.60
C PHE A 177 4.35 6.52 3.88
N ILE A 178 3.88 7.74 4.14
CA ILE A 178 3.11 8.09 5.33
C ILE A 178 1.69 8.44 4.89
N VAL A 179 0.84 7.43 4.81
CA VAL A 179 -0.59 7.57 4.53
C VAL A 179 -1.35 7.04 5.74
N SER A 180 -2.14 7.91 6.36
CA SER A 180 -3.07 7.57 7.44
C SER A 180 -4.44 7.34 6.84
N GLU A 181 -5.08 6.23 7.15
CA GLU A 181 -6.42 5.89 6.70
C GLU A 181 -7.39 5.91 7.85
N ALA A 182 -8.53 6.55 7.64
CA ALA A 182 -9.65 6.57 8.57
C ALA A 182 -10.95 6.30 7.80
N THR A 183 -11.80 5.48 8.40
CA THR A 183 -13.19 5.33 7.94
C THR A 183 -14.05 6.38 8.61
N THR A 184 -14.93 7.01 7.84
CA THR A 184 -15.95 7.93 8.34
C THR A 184 -17.31 7.27 8.18
N ASN A 185 -18.10 7.27 9.27
CA ASN A 185 -19.48 6.77 9.29
C ASN A 185 -20.45 7.85 8.80
#